data_f3f7580a7c8f0e25532f962b6c5c1831
#
_entry.id   f3f7580a7c8f0e25532f962b6c5c1831
#
_cell.length_a   1.000
_cell.length_b   1.000
_cell.length_c   1.000
_cell.angle_alpha   90.00
_cell.angle_beta   90.00
_cell.angle_gamma   90.00
#
_symmetry.space_group_name_H-M   'P 1'
#
loop_
_entity.id
_entity.type
_entity.pdbx_description
1 polymer ?
#
loop_
_entity_poly.entity_id
_entity_poly.type
_entity_poly.pdbx_seq_one_letter_code
_entity_poly.pdbx_strand_id
1 'polypeptide(L)'
;MRKILINHFNKAIYLYVLIGFGMSHAGSYDDFFKAIQIDDVRTIQQLLARGFDANTLNPQGQHGLLIAIKEPSLKVAQLLVSAPKVDLNILSASGESPLMLAALKGELDLAEKMVKKGADINKTGWTPLHYADSNGHVGIIKLLLENHAYIDAESPNGTTPLMMASLYGSPQAVKLLIDEGADPSLKNQQGLTALEFARRGSRPDAIELLSKTTRIKQADGKW
;
A
#
# COMPACT_ATOMS: atom_id res chain seq x y z
N MET A 1 52.51 -34.83 -17.00
CA MET A 1 52.46 -33.36 -16.69
C MET A 1 51.32 -32.57 -17.33
N ARG A 2 50.89 -32.87 -18.56
CA ARG A 2 49.79 -32.10 -19.21
C ARG A 2 48.41 -32.21 -18.57
N LYS A 3 48.03 -33.35 -17.97
CA LYS A 3 46.70 -33.52 -17.35
C LYS A 3 46.54 -32.79 -16.02
N ILE A 4 47.59 -32.50 -15.28
CA ILE A 4 47.53 -31.79 -13.99
C ILE A 4 47.36 -30.28 -14.23
N LEU A 5 47.94 -29.71 -15.27
CA LEU A 5 47.79 -28.28 -15.60
C LEU A 5 46.35 -27.91 -16.03
N ILE A 6 45.69 -28.78 -16.80
CA ILE A 6 44.33 -28.56 -17.28
C ILE A 6 43.31 -28.52 -16.11
N ASN A 7 43.56 -29.35 -15.11
CA ASN A 7 42.66 -29.44 -13.93
C ASN A 7 42.76 -28.20 -13.01
N HIS A 8 43.95 -27.59 -12.92
CA HIS A 8 44.09 -26.34 -12.14
C HIS A 8 43.58 -25.13 -12.90
N PHE A 9 43.69 -25.09 -14.24
CA PHE A 9 43.15 -24.02 -15.07
C PHE A 9 41.62 -23.98 -15.04
N ASN A 10 40.98 -25.15 -15.12
CA ASN A 10 39.52 -25.27 -15.00
C ASN A 10 39.01 -24.92 -13.60
N LYS A 11 39.71 -25.31 -12.52
CA LYS A 11 39.34 -24.89 -11.16
C LYS A 11 39.49 -23.39 -10.93
N ALA A 12 40.53 -22.78 -11.49
CA ALA A 12 40.70 -21.32 -11.41
C ALA A 12 39.61 -20.56 -12.15
N ILE A 13 39.22 -21.03 -13.34
CA ILE A 13 38.12 -20.41 -14.12
C ILE A 13 36.77 -20.56 -13.38
N TYR A 14 36.50 -21.74 -12.79
CA TYR A 14 35.29 -21.93 -11.96
C TYR A 14 35.28 -21.03 -10.72
N LEU A 15 36.43 -20.83 -10.09
CA LEU A 15 36.57 -19.98 -8.92
C LEU A 15 36.38 -18.50 -9.29
N TYR A 16 36.95 -18.06 -10.43
CA TYR A 16 36.75 -16.68 -10.94
C TYR A 16 35.31 -16.42 -11.36
N VAL A 17 34.63 -17.38 -11.98
CA VAL A 17 33.20 -17.28 -12.34
C VAL A 17 32.34 -17.20 -11.08
N LEU A 18 32.61 -18.01 -10.06
CA LEU A 18 31.86 -17.98 -8.80
C LEU A 18 32.10 -16.69 -8.00
N ILE A 19 33.36 -16.20 -7.94
CA ILE A 19 33.69 -14.93 -7.26
C ILE A 19 33.14 -13.73 -8.04
N GLY A 20 33.26 -13.75 -9.36
CA GLY A 20 32.71 -12.68 -10.23
C GLY A 20 31.19 -12.58 -10.15
N PHE A 21 30.48 -13.72 -10.10
CA PHE A 21 29.03 -13.73 -9.93
C PHE A 21 28.61 -13.24 -8.53
N GLY A 22 29.34 -13.61 -7.47
CA GLY A 22 29.05 -13.18 -6.10
C GLY A 22 29.27 -11.68 -5.89
N MET A 23 30.35 -11.12 -6.39
CA MET A 23 30.62 -9.67 -6.28
C MET A 23 29.69 -8.82 -7.14
N SER A 24 29.27 -9.31 -8.32
CA SER A 24 28.29 -8.63 -9.18
C SER A 24 26.89 -8.58 -8.53
N HIS A 25 26.50 -9.61 -7.79
CA HIS A 25 25.21 -9.64 -7.08
C HIS A 25 25.22 -8.77 -5.82
N ALA A 26 26.29 -8.75 -5.06
CA ALA A 26 26.41 -7.90 -3.88
C ALA A 26 26.34 -6.41 -4.23
N GLY A 27 27.10 -5.97 -5.27
CA GLY A 27 27.04 -4.59 -5.75
C GLY A 27 25.63 -4.20 -6.25
N SER A 28 24.99 -5.08 -7.03
CA SER A 28 23.62 -4.83 -7.53
C SER A 28 22.57 -4.73 -6.42
N TYR A 29 22.75 -5.47 -5.35
CA TYR A 29 21.88 -5.44 -4.18
C TYR A 29 21.96 -4.09 -3.44
N ASP A 30 23.18 -3.66 -3.10
CA ASP A 30 23.41 -2.39 -2.43
C ASP A 30 22.98 -1.21 -3.31
N ASP A 31 23.29 -1.26 -4.62
CA ASP A 31 22.87 -0.27 -5.59
C ASP A 31 21.34 -0.14 -5.68
N PHE A 32 20.62 -1.27 -5.60
CA PHE A 32 19.14 -1.27 -5.63
C PHE A 32 18.55 -0.50 -4.46
N PHE A 33 18.93 -0.81 -3.22
CA PHE A 33 18.38 -0.13 -2.05
C PHE A 33 18.87 1.32 -1.90
N LYS A 34 20.12 1.60 -2.30
CA LYS A 34 20.63 2.97 -2.36
C LYS A 34 19.86 3.80 -3.40
N ALA A 35 19.60 3.25 -4.59
CA ALA A 35 18.82 3.92 -5.62
C ALA A 35 17.38 4.21 -5.18
N ILE A 36 16.77 3.30 -4.40
CA ILE A 36 15.46 3.56 -3.77
C ILE A 36 15.56 4.77 -2.84
N GLN A 37 16.56 4.84 -1.96
CA GLN A 37 16.67 5.93 -0.98
C GLN A 37 16.82 7.32 -1.60
N ILE A 38 17.44 7.41 -2.79
CA ILE A 38 17.70 8.70 -3.47
C ILE A 38 16.80 8.94 -4.69
N ASP A 39 15.77 8.13 -4.89
CA ASP A 39 14.81 8.16 -6.02
C ASP A 39 15.51 8.06 -7.39
N ASP A 40 16.61 7.27 -7.50
CA ASP A 40 17.36 7.08 -8.75
C ASP A 40 16.69 6.06 -9.67
N VAL A 41 15.78 6.56 -10.48
CA VAL A 41 15.04 5.79 -11.49
C VAL A 41 15.98 5.11 -12.49
N ARG A 42 17.08 5.77 -12.88
CA ARG A 42 17.98 5.25 -13.89
C ARG A 42 18.69 3.98 -13.42
N THR A 43 19.21 3.99 -12.20
CA THR A 43 19.85 2.81 -11.61
C THR A 43 18.86 1.65 -11.49
N ILE A 44 17.63 1.91 -11.00
CA ILE A 44 16.60 0.87 -10.93
C ILE A 44 16.25 0.31 -12.31
N GLN A 45 16.10 1.15 -13.34
CA GLN A 45 15.85 0.68 -14.71
C GLN A 45 16.96 -0.25 -15.22
N GLN A 46 18.22 0.13 -15.00
CA GLN A 46 19.37 -0.67 -15.41
C GLN A 46 19.42 -2.03 -14.68
N LEU A 47 19.12 -2.04 -13.39
CA LEU A 47 19.09 -3.26 -12.59
C LEU A 47 17.99 -4.21 -13.06
N LEU A 48 16.76 -3.69 -13.24
CA LEU A 48 15.64 -4.49 -13.75
C LEU A 48 15.89 -5.03 -15.17
N ALA A 49 16.50 -4.22 -16.05
CA ALA A 49 16.87 -4.63 -17.40
C ALA A 49 17.91 -5.77 -17.41
N ARG A 50 18.76 -5.86 -16.39
CA ARG A 50 19.73 -6.96 -16.19
C ARG A 50 19.10 -8.18 -15.49
N GLY A 51 17.80 -8.15 -15.19
CA GLY A 51 17.09 -9.25 -14.53
C GLY A 51 17.17 -9.23 -13.00
N PHE A 52 17.50 -8.09 -12.39
CA PHE A 52 17.41 -7.96 -10.94
C PHE A 52 15.94 -8.12 -10.49
N ASP A 53 15.71 -8.89 -9.43
CA ASP A 53 14.37 -9.16 -8.94
C ASP A 53 13.82 -7.95 -8.15
N ALA A 54 12.72 -7.35 -8.65
CA ALA A 54 12.02 -6.25 -7.99
C ALA A 54 11.46 -6.62 -6.60
N ASN A 55 11.32 -7.93 -6.32
CA ASN A 55 10.81 -8.44 -5.05
C ASN A 55 11.90 -8.67 -3.99
N THR A 56 13.12 -8.23 -4.27
CA THR A 56 14.23 -8.37 -3.33
C THR A 56 13.93 -7.66 -2.01
N LEU A 57 14.26 -8.36 -0.91
CA LEU A 57 14.12 -7.82 0.45
C LEU A 57 15.46 -7.27 0.94
N ASN A 58 15.43 -6.23 1.79
CA ASN A 58 16.61 -5.75 2.49
C ASN A 58 16.96 -6.66 3.69
N PRO A 59 18.10 -6.44 4.39
CA PRO A 59 18.48 -7.28 5.55
C PRO A 59 17.48 -7.26 6.71
N GLN A 60 16.58 -6.25 6.73
CA GLN A 60 15.49 -6.13 7.70
C GLN A 60 14.20 -6.82 7.22
N GLY A 61 14.23 -7.54 6.09
CA GLY A 61 13.09 -8.22 5.52
C GLY A 61 12.07 -7.26 4.85
N GLN A 62 12.47 -6.02 4.54
CA GLN A 62 11.58 -5.05 3.93
C GLN A 62 11.67 -5.11 2.40
N HIS A 63 10.54 -5.09 1.73
CA HIS A 63 10.43 -5.10 0.27
C HIS A 63 10.75 -3.73 -0.33
N GLY A 64 11.50 -3.69 -1.44
CA GLY A 64 11.93 -2.45 -2.08
C GLY A 64 10.78 -1.50 -2.43
N LEU A 65 9.63 -2.03 -2.92
CA LEU A 65 8.44 -1.22 -3.22
C LEU A 65 7.85 -0.54 -1.97
N LEU A 66 7.76 -1.27 -0.84
CA LEU A 66 7.26 -0.70 0.42
C LEU A 66 8.17 0.41 0.92
N ILE A 67 9.50 0.23 0.81
CA ILE A 67 10.48 1.26 1.15
C ILE A 67 10.28 2.48 0.25
N ALA A 68 10.21 2.30 -1.06
CA ALA A 68 10.06 3.38 -2.02
C ALA A 68 8.79 4.22 -1.78
N ILE A 69 7.68 3.59 -1.34
CA ILE A 69 6.45 4.32 -1.01
C ILE A 69 6.58 5.04 0.35
N LYS A 70 7.22 4.43 1.34
CA LYS A 70 7.41 5.05 2.67
C LYS A 70 8.34 6.25 2.62
N GLU A 71 9.43 6.13 1.86
CA GLU A 71 10.37 7.20 1.58
C GLU A 71 9.84 8.15 0.48
N PRO A 72 10.40 9.36 0.27
CA PRO A 72 9.98 10.26 -0.79
C PRO A 72 10.52 9.81 -2.18
N SER A 73 10.38 8.52 -2.51
CA SER A 73 10.94 7.89 -3.72
C SER A 73 9.83 7.48 -4.69
N LEU A 74 8.95 8.43 -4.97
CA LEU A 74 7.72 8.18 -5.72
C LEU A 74 7.99 7.72 -7.17
N LYS A 75 9.02 8.28 -7.84
CA LYS A 75 9.34 7.89 -9.22
C LYS A 75 9.83 6.44 -9.29
N VAL A 76 10.68 6.05 -8.33
CA VAL A 76 11.13 4.67 -8.20
C VAL A 76 9.96 3.75 -7.84
N ALA A 77 9.04 4.16 -6.93
CA ALA A 77 7.85 3.40 -6.63
C ALA A 77 6.98 3.14 -7.88
N GLN A 78 6.74 4.17 -8.70
CA GLN A 78 6.01 4.06 -9.96
C GLN A 78 6.68 3.13 -10.97
N LEU A 79 8.01 3.14 -11.01
CA LEU A 79 8.78 2.23 -11.86
C LEU A 79 8.68 0.80 -11.35
N LEU A 80 8.87 0.56 -10.05
CA LEU A 80 8.77 -0.76 -9.44
C LEU A 80 7.37 -1.37 -9.62
N VAL A 81 6.30 -0.58 -9.44
CA VAL A 81 4.94 -1.04 -9.75
C VAL A 81 4.81 -1.48 -11.20
N SER A 82 5.58 -0.89 -12.13
CA SER A 82 5.55 -1.28 -13.55
C SER A 82 6.35 -2.53 -13.85
N ALA A 83 7.27 -2.93 -12.95
CA ALA A 83 8.16 -4.06 -13.17
C ALA A 83 7.39 -5.37 -13.42
N PRO A 84 7.91 -6.27 -14.28
CA PRO A 84 7.34 -7.60 -14.45
C PRO A 84 7.41 -8.38 -13.15
N LYS A 85 6.34 -9.13 -12.82
CA LYS A 85 6.29 -10.04 -11.68
C LYS A 85 6.47 -9.37 -10.31
N VAL A 86 6.36 -8.03 -10.21
CA VAL A 86 6.37 -7.37 -8.91
C VAL A 86 5.17 -7.85 -8.08
N ASP A 87 5.42 -8.18 -6.83
CA ASP A 87 4.35 -8.53 -5.88
C ASP A 87 3.75 -7.23 -5.30
N LEU A 88 2.52 -6.91 -5.74
CA LEU A 88 1.76 -5.75 -5.27
C LEU A 88 1.01 -6.03 -3.97
N ASN A 89 1.00 -7.28 -3.49
CA ASN A 89 0.27 -7.71 -2.31
C ASN A 89 1.18 -8.10 -1.14
N ILE A 90 2.49 -7.85 -1.30
CA ILE A 90 3.45 -8.02 -0.21
C ILE A 90 3.04 -7.17 1.00
N LEU A 91 3.21 -7.72 2.20
CA LEU A 91 2.86 -7.01 3.42
C LEU A 91 4.11 -6.56 4.18
N SER A 92 4.04 -5.37 4.77
CA SER A 92 5.01 -4.92 5.77
C SER A 92 4.88 -5.74 7.06
N ALA A 93 5.84 -5.57 7.98
CA ALA A 93 5.75 -6.18 9.33
C ALA A 93 4.48 -5.74 10.09
N SER A 94 3.91 -4.57 9.76
CA SER A 94 2.64 -4.06 10.32
C SER A 94 1.41 -4.55 9.55
N GLY A 95 1.58 -5.40 8.54
CA GLY A 95 0.49 -5.91 7.71
C GLY A 95 -0.04 -4.92 6.66
N GLU A 96 0.73 -3.87 6.31
CA GLU A 96 0.37 -2.88 5.31
C GLU A 96 0.78 -3.34 3.91
N SER A 97 -0.13 -3.26 2.93
CA SER A 97 0.19 -3.50 1.53
C SER A 97 0.69 -2.21 0.83
N PRO A 98 1.34 -2.32 -0.34
CA PRO A 98 1.69 -1.15 -1.16
C PRO A 98 0.51 -0.23 -1.44
N LEU A 99 -0.67 -0.78 -1.76
CA LEU A 99 -1.88 0.00 -2.02
C LEU A 99 -2.38 0.73 -0.76
N MET A 100 -2.29 0.12 0.43
CA MET A 100 -2.60 0.78 1.70
C MET A 100 -1.69 1.97 1.95
N LEU A 101 -0.39 1.85 1.70
CA LEU A 101 0.57 2.94 1.87
C LEU A 101 0.36 4.06 0.84
N ALA A 102 0.07 3.73 -0.42
CA ALA A 102 -0.28 4.72 -1.43
C ALA A 102 -1.57 5.46 -1.05
N ALA A 103 -2.58 4.73 -0.53
CA ALA A 103 -3.83 5.30 -0.05
C ALA A 103 -3.63 6.24 1.14
N LEU A 104 -2.78 5.86 2.08
CA LEU A 104 -2.42 6.69 3.24
C LEU A 104 -1.77 8.03 2.82
N LYS A 105 -0.88 7.96 1.81
CA LYS A 105 -0.11 9.13 1.34
C LYS A 105 -0.86 10.00 0.33
N GLY A 106 -2.01 9.54 -0.18
CA GLY A 106 -2.76 10.29 -1.19
C GLY A 106 -2.18 10.18 -2.61
N GLU A 107 -1.35 9.18 -2.87
CA GLU A 107 -0.67 8.97 -4.15
C GLU A 107 -1.62 8.33 -5.18
N LEU A 108 -2.54 9.14 -5.72
CA LEU A 108 -3.63 8.68 -6.60
C LEU A 108 -3.10 7.95 -7.83
N ASP A 109 -2.16 8.56 -8.58
CA ASP A 109 -1.62 7.95 -9.81
C ASP A 109 -0.95 6.59 -9.55
N LEU A 110 -0.29 6.46 -8.37
CA LEU A 110 0.34 5.22 -7.96
C LEU A 110 -0.72 4.17 -7.58
N ALA A 111 -1.76 4.59 -6.85
CA ALA A 111 -2.88 3.72 -6.47
C ALA A 111 -3.64 3.22 -7.72
N GLU A 112 -3.96 4.10 -8.68
CA GLU A 112 -4.58 3.73 -9.96
C GLU A 112 -3.77 2.67 -10.71
N LYS A 113 -2.46 2.87 -10.78
CA LYS A 113 -1.56 1.94 -11.45
C LYS A 113 -1.53 0.57 -10.76
N MET A 114 -1.54 0.55 -9.42
CA MET A 114 -1.60 -0.69 -8.64
C MET A 114 -2.94 -1.42 -8.84
N VAL A 115 -4.06 -0.71 -8.74
CA VAL A 115 -5.41 -1.27 -8.96
C VAL A 115 -5.52 -1.85 -10.36
N LYS A 116 -5.09 -1.13 -11.39
CA LYS A 116 -5.07 -1.59 -12.79
C LYS A 116 -4.23 -2.86 -12.99
N LYS A 117 -3.20 -3.06 -12.17
CA LYS A 117 -2.34 -4.25 -12.22
C LYS A 117 -2.80 -5.38 -11.28
N GLY A 118 -3.95 -5.24 -10.63
CA GLY A 118 -4.55 -6.29 -9.81
C GLY A 118 -4.07 -6.31 -8.36
N ALA A 119 -3.68 -5.17 -7.80
CA ALA A 119 -3.45 -5.07 -6.36
C ALA A 119 -4.74 -5.40 -5.58
N ASP A 120 -4.60 -6.12 -4.47
CA ASP A 120 -5.72 -6.50 -3.62
C ASP A 120 -6.34 -5.27 -2.93
N ILE A 121 -7.62 -5.04 -3.22
CA ILE A 121 -8.40 -3.92 -2.70
C ILE A 121 -9.09 -4.31 -1.39
N ASN A 122 -9.46 -5.59 -1.24
CA ASN A 122 -10.33 -6.09 -0.16
C ASN A 122 -9.59 -7.04 0.80
N LYS A 123 -8.37 -6.67 1.18
CA LYS A 123 -7.62 -7.42 2.19
C LYS A 123 -8.42 -7.53 3.50
N THR A 124 -8.41 -8.71 4.12
CA THR A 124 -9.03 -8.93 5.44
C THR A 124 -8.40 -8.02 6.52
N GLY A 125 -9.21 -7.44 7.35
CA GLY A 125 -8.82 -6.51 8.41
C GLY A 125 -8.70 -5.08 7.88
N TRP A 126 -7.62 -4.38 8.20
CA TRP A 126 -7.37 -3.04 7.65
C TRP A 126 -7.25 -3.09 6.13
N THR A 127 -8.03 -2.27 5.41
CA THR A 127 -8.07 -2.21 3.96
C THR A 127 -7.50 -0.89 3.42
N PRO A 128 -7.15 -0.79 2.13
CA PRO A 128 -6.76 0.48 1.51
C PRO A 128 -7.80 1.59 1.72
N LEU A 129 -9.11 1.25 1.76
CA LEU A 129 -10.17 2.22 2.00
C LEU A 129 -10.07 2.86 3.38
N HIS A 130 -9.81 2.09 4.44
CA HIS A 130 -9.57 2.64 5.78
C HIS A 130 -8.43 3.67 5.80
N TYR A 131 -7.35 3.40 5.06
CA TYR A 131 -6.18 4.27 5.00
C TYR A 131 -6.45 5.55 4.19
N ALA A 132 -7.17 5.45 3.07
CA ALA A 132 -7.60 6.61 2.30
C ALA A 132 -8.53 7.53 3.11
N ASP A 133 -9.44 6.93 3.87
CA ASP A 133 -10.44 7.63 4.67
C ASP A 133 -9.83 8.34 5.87
N SER A 134 -8.80 7.76 6.51
CA SER A 134 -8.12 8.38 7.64
C SER A 134 -7.48 9.74 7.31
N ASN A 135 -7.11 9.96 6.05
CA ASN A 135 -6.53 11.23 5.58
C ASN A 135 -7.45 12.02 4.64
N GLY A 136 -8.65 11.48 4.36
CA GLY A 136 -9.67 12.15 3.54
C GLY A 136 -9.27 12.29 2.07
N HIS A 137 -8.53 11.32 1.53
CA HIS A 137 -8.10 11.30 0.13
C HIS A 137 -9.24 10.90 -0.82
N VAL A 138 -10.18 11.82 -1.05
CA VAL A 138 -11.43 11.62 -1.80
C VAL A 138 -11.22 10.97 -3.17
N GLY A 139 -10.15 11.32 -3.90
CA GLY A 139 -9.83 10.72 -5.20
C GLY A 139 -9.54 9.22 -5.09
N ILE A 140 -8.79 8.81 -4.06
CA ILE A 140 -8.47 7.39 -3.81
C ILE A 140 -9.70 6.66 -3.28
N ILE A 141 -10.51 7.28 -2.41
CA ILE A 141 -11.77 6.69 -1.93
C ILE A 141 -12.65 6.34 -3.13
N LYS A 142 -12.85 7.27 -4.07
CA LYS A 142 -13.62 7.03 -5.30
C LYS A 142 -13.02 5.89 -6.12
N LEU A 143 -11.71 5.94 -6.39
CA LEU A 143 -11.01 4.87 -7.11
C LEU A 143 -11.28 3.50 -6.50
N LEU A 144 -11.18 3.38 -5.17
CA LEU A 144 -11.36 2.10 -4.48
C LEU A 144 -12.81 1.62 -4.54
N LEU A 145 -13.79 2.52 -4.33
CA LEU A 145 -15.22 2.17 -4.40
C LEU A 145 -15.63 1.77 -5.82
N GLU A 146 -15.17 2.50 -6.85
CA GLU A 146 -15.38 2.17 -8.27
C GLU A 146 -14.79 0.80 -8.65
N ASN A 147 -13.77 0.34 -7.91
CA ASN A 147 -13.15 -0.98 -8.07
C ASN A 147 -13.60 -1.98 -6.99
N HIS A 148 -14.82 -1.83 -6.47
CA HIS A 148 -15.49 -2.78 -5.58
C HIS A 148 -14.84 -2.95 -4.20
N ALA A 149 -14.26 -1.90 -3.63
CA ALA A 149 -13.90 -1.90 -2.21
C ALA A 149 -15.14 -2.11 -1.35
N TYR A 150 -15.05 -2.98 -0.35
CA TYR A 150 -16.11 -3.16 0.62
C TYR A 150 -16.24 -1.91 1.47
N ILE A 151 -17.34 -1.14 1.25
CA ILE A 151 -17.55 0.16 1.86
C ILE A 151 -17.63 0.09 3.39
N ASP A 152 -18.20 -0.98 3.93
CA ASP A 152 -18.33 -1.26 5.35
C ASP A 152 -17.37 -2.36 5.83
N ALA A 153 -16.19 -2.46 5.20
CA ALA A 153 -15.15 -3.40 5.63
C ALA A 153 -14.83 -3.19 7.12
N GLU A 154 -14.67 -4.30 7.84
CA GLU A 154 -14.32 -4.25 9.26
C GLU A 154 -12.82 -4.49 9.48
N SER A 155 -12.18 -3.58 10.21
CA SER A 155 -10.85 -3.81 10.77
C SER A 155 -10.89 -4.85 11.90
N PRO A 156 -9.76 -5.32 12.44
CA PRO A 156 -9.74 -6.32 13.50
C PRO A 156 -10.54 -5.96 14.76
N ASN A 157 -10.78 -4.67 15.01
CA ASN A 157 -11.61 -4.19 16.12
C ASN A 157 -13.01 -3.73 15.69
N GLY A 158 -13.43 -4.09 14.47
CA GLY A 158 -14.75 -3.73 13.94
C GLY A 158 -14.87 -2.26 13.50
N THR A 159 -13.76 -1.52 13.40
CA THR A 159 -13.78 -0.13 12.88
C THR A 159 -14.01 -0.15 11.38
N THR A 160 -14.98 0.65 10.89
CA THR A 160 -15.26 0.78 9.45
C THR A 160 -14.55 1.98 8.83
N PRO A 161 -14.43 2.04 7.47
CA PRO A 161 -13.92 3.21 6.76
C PRO A 161 -14.63 4.50 7.15
N LEU A 162 -15.96 4.49 7.26
CA LEU A 162 -16.75 5.65 7.70
C LEU A 162 -16.36 6.13 9.11
N MET A 163 -16.06 5.21 10.04
CA MET A 163 -15.56 5.58 11.38
C MET A 163 -14.19 6.27 11.29
N MET A 164 -13.29 5.78 10.43
CA MET A 164 -11.98 6.40 10.21
C MET A 164 -12.11 7.78 9.58
N ALA A 165 -12.92 7.93 8.52
CA ALA A 165 -13.23 9.22 7.93
C ALA A 165 -13.80 10.21 8.95
N SER A 166 -14.67 9.73 9.84
CA SER A 166 -15.34 10.54 10.86
C SER A 166 -14.39 11.04 11.94
N LEU A 167 -13.36 10.27 12.29
CA LEU A 167 -12.39 10.62 13.32
C LEU A 167 -11.28 11.55 12.78
N TYR A 168 -10.71 11.18 11.64
CA TYR A 168 -9.48 11.76 11.11
C TYR A 168 -9.66 12.45 9.75
N GLY A 169 -10.60 11.98 8.94
CA GLY A 169 -10.77 12.38 7.57
C GLY A 169 -11.40 13.76 7.37
N SER A 170 -11.77 14.03 6.16
CA SER A 170 -12.43 15.27 5.76
C SER A 170 -13.96 15.11 5.74
N PRO A 171 -14.74 16.22 5.92
CA PRO A 171 -16.20 16.17 5.74
C PRO A 171 -16.62 15.65 4.36
N GLN A 172 -15.79 15.89 3.33
CA GLN A 172 -16.02 15.40 1.98
C GLN A 172 -15.92 13.89 1.88
N ALA A 173 -14.96 13.27 2.61
CA ALA A 173 -14.83 11.81 2.68
C ALA A 173 -16.05 11.19 3.39
N VAL A 174 -16.45 11.75 4.54
CA VAL A 174 -17.65 11.31 5.27
C VAL A 174 -18.89 11.39 4.38
N LYS A 175 -19.07 12.55 3.68
CA LYS A 175 -20.20 12.74 2.78
C LYS A 175 -20.18 11.73 1.64
N LEU A 176 -19.03 11.52 1.00
CA LEU A 176 -18.89 10.57 -0.09
C LEU A 176 -19.27 9.15 0.35
N LEU A 177 -18.74 8.67 1.47
CA LEU A 177 -19.07 7.33 1.97
C LEU A 177 -20.56 7.15 2.27
N ILE A 178 -21.22 8.18 2.86
CA ILE A 178 -22.66 8.15 3.10
C ILE A 178 -23.45 8.13 1.79
N ASP A 179 -23.07 8.96 0.82
CA ASP A 179 -23.71 9.03 -0.50
C ASP A 179 -23.57 7.70 -1.27
N GLU A 180 -22.43 6.99 -1.11
CA GLU A 180 -22.15 5.68 -1.70
C GLU A 180 -22.74 4.50 -0.88
N GLY A 181 -23.44 4.78 0.22
CA GLY A 181 -24.25 3.80 0.93
C GLY A 181 -23.62 3.20 2.19
N ALA A 182 -22.53 3.74 2.72
CA ALA A 182 -21.96 3.30 4.00
C ALA A 182 -23.02 3.35 5.13
N ASP A 183 -23.00 2.34 6.00
CA ASP A 183 -23.94 2.27 7.13
C ASP A 183 -23.39 3.01 8.36
N PRO A 184 -23.95 4.18 8.72
CA PRO A 184 -23.52 4.94 9.88
C PRO A 184 -23.93 4.32 11.22
N SER A 185 -24.78 3.29 11.22
CA SER A 185 -25.30 2.63 12.43
C SER A 185 -24.39 1.51 12.94
N LEU A 186 -23.47 1.03 12.12
CA LEU A 186 -22.53 -0.01 12.50
C LEU A 186 -21.72 0.40 13.73
N LYS A 187 -21.44 -0.59 14.57
CA LYS A 187 -20.71 -0.40 15.83
C LYS A 187 -19.46 -1.25 15.84
N ASN A 188 -18.35 -0.63 16.22
CA ASN A 188 -17.14 -1.39 16.48
C ASN A 188 -17.25 -2.24 17.76
N GLN A 189 -16.21 -3.00 18.10
CA GLN A 189 -16.19 -3.84 19.31
C GLN A 189 -16.34 -3.06 20.63
N GLN A 190 -16.15 -1.73 20.63
CA GLN A 190 -16.39 -0.86 21.77
C GLN A 190 -17.83 -0.30 21.80
N GLY A 191 -18.69 -0.71 20.88
CA GLY A 191 -20.05 -0.22 20.73
C GLY A 191 -20.17 1.19 20.15
N LEU A 192 -19.10 1.72 19.51
CA LEU A 192 -19.05 3.07 19.00
C LEU A 192 -19.42 3.10 17.52
N THR A 193 -20.27 4.06 17.15
CA THR A 193 -20.66 4.36 15.77
C THR A 193 -19.76 5.44 15.14
N ALA A 194 -19.93 5.70 13.85
CA ALA A 194 -19.24 6.80 13.15
C ALA A 194 -19.49 8.17 13.82
N LEU A 195 -20.71 8.38 14.37
CA LEU A 195 -21.04 9.62 15.09
C LEU A 195 -20.20 9.79 16.37
N GLU A 196 -20.00 8.72 17.14
CA GLU A 196 -19.13 8.76 18.33
C GLU A 196 -17.66 9.01 17.94
N PHE A 197 -17.21 8.46 16.81
CA PHE A 197 -15.89 8.73 16.27
C PHE A 197 -15.74 10.20 15.87
N ALA A 198 -16.73 10.81 15.20
CA ALA A 198 -16.74 12.23 14.85
C ALA A 198 -16.68 13.13 16.10
N ARG A 199 -17.41 12.78 17.15
CA ARG A 199 -17.38 13.49 18.45
C ARG A 199 -16.01 13.41 19.11
N ARG A 200 -15.37 12.23 19.14
CA ARG A 200 -14.02 12.04 19.67
C ARG A 200 -12.97 12.82 18.88
N GLY A 201 -13.14 12.92 17.57
CA GLY A 201 -12.26 13.72 16.69
C GLY A 201 -12.54 15.22 16.72
N SER A 202 -13.60 15.67 17.47
CA SER A 202 -14.05 17.07 17.49
C SER A 202 -14.30 17.62 16.08
N ARG A 203 -15.05 16.84 15.26
CA ARG A 203 -15.36 17.13 13.85
C ARG A 203 -16.80 17.64 13.69
N PRO A 204 -17.07 18.94 13.84
CA PRO A 204 -18.44 19.48 13.87
C PRO A 204 -19.23 19.19 12.58
N ASP A 205 -18.60 19.31 11.41
CA ASP A 205 -19.25 19.07 10.12
C ASP A 205 -19.67 17.61 9.95
N ALA A 206 -18.80 16.68 10.37
CA ALA A 206 -19.11 15.26 10.36
C ALA A 206 -20.21 14.91 11.37
N ILE A 207 -20.21 15.54 12.57
CA ILE A 207 -21.24 15.37 13.58
C ILE A 207 -22.61 15.81 13.05
N GLU A 208 -22.66 17.00 12.40
CA GLU A 208 -23.91 17.52 11.84
C GLU A 208 -24.44 16.57 10.76
N LEU A 209 -23.58 16.18 9.80
CA LEU A 209 -23.93 15.31 8.68
C LEU A 209 -24.44 13.96 9.17
N LEU A 210 -23.70 13.28 10.05
CA LEU A 210 -24.06 11.97 10.59
C LEU A 210 -25.33 12.00 11.44
N SER A 211 -25.52 13.06 12.26
CA SER A 211 -26.73 13.23 13.05
C SER A 211 -27.97 13.41 12.17
N LYS A 212 -27.85 14.15 11.06
CA LYS A 212 -28.93 14.34 10.09
C LYS A 212 -29.25 13.03 9.36
N THR A 213 -28.24 12.31 8.89
CA THR A 213 -28.41 11.05 8.16
C THR A 213 -29.07 9.99 9.03
N THR A 214 -28.67 9.86 10.29
CA THR A 214 -29.26 8.92 11.24
C THR A 214 -30.74 9.22 11.49
N ARG A 215 -31.12 10.49 11.63
CA ARG A 215 -32.53 10.88 11.84
C ARG A 215 -33.40 10.56 10.61
N ILE A 216 -32.91 10.79 9.40
CA ILE A 216 -33.64 10.49 8.16
C ILE A 216 -33.86 8.98 8.03
N LYS A 217 -32.82 8.15 8.20
CA LYS A 217 -32.92 6.69 8.12
C LYS A 217 -33.91 6.14 9.16
N GLN A 218 -33.92 6.67 10.39
CA GLN A 218 -34.89 6.30 11.43
C GLN A 218 -36.34 6.65 11.07
N ALA A 219 -36.56 7.83 10.45
CA ALA A 219 -37.89 8.26 10.04
C ALA A 219 -38.44 7.41 8.88
N ASP A 220 -37.57 6.96 7.96
CA ASP A 220 -37.96 6.15 6.80
C ASP A 220 -38.09 4.65 7.10
N GLY A 221 -37.79 4.20 8.32
CA GLY A 221 -37.80 2.79 8.72
C GLY A 221 -36.84 1.91 7.94
N LYS A 222 -35.84 2.49 7.29
CA LYS A 222 -34.83 1.79 6.49
C LYS A 222 -33.54 1.64 7.31
N TRP A 223 -33.37 0.46 7.85
CA TRP A 223 -32.11 -0.04 8.43
C TRP A 223 -31.71 -1.31 7.70
#